data_aa31cf319dda10506277c164767b9253
#
_entry.id   aa31cf319dda10506277c164767b9253
#
_cell.length_a   1.000
_cell.length_b   1.000
_cell.length_c   1.000
_cell.angle_alpha   90.00
_cell.angle_beta   90.00
_cell.angle_gamma   90.00
#
_symmetry.space_group_name_H-M   'P 1'
#
loop_
_entity.id
_entity.type
_entity.pdbx_description
1 polymer ?
#
loop_
_entity_poly.entity_id
_entity_poly.type
_entity_poly.pdbx_seq_one_letter_code
_entity_poly.pdbx_strand_id
1 'polypeptide(L)'
;MASAVDAGGPADRSGLLVGDAVTAVNGEPVQLSGDIGVVIGDLSPGDTVEIEIERDGEPMTVEVELTASEDGSRTLIGILAQTANPRYPISIETSNVGGPSAGMMYTLAIMDLLVDGDLAKGNLVAGTGTIRADGTVGNIGGVRQKVVAAEAAGAQVMLV
;
A
#
# COMPACT_ATOMS: atom_id res chain seq x y z
N MET A 1 1.93 -10.04 5.41
CA MET A 1 1.15 -11.30 5.41
C MET A 1 0.42 -11.44 4.08
N ALA A 2 0.49 -12.61 3.45
CA ALA A 2 -0.26 -12.92 2.25
C ALA A 2 -1.76 -13.08 2.60
N SER A 3 -2.60 -12.17 2.12
CA SER A 3 -4.06 -12.18 2.37
C SER A 3 -4.84 -12.90 1.27
N ALA A 4 -4.26 -13.04 0.09
CA ALA A 4 -4.71 -13.92 -0.98
C ALA A 4 -3.50 -14.43 -1.77
N VAL A 5 -3.66 -15.59 -2.41
CA VAL A 5 -2.69 -16.20 -3.33
C VAL A 5 -3.47 -16.54 -4.60
N ASP A 6 -2.97 -16.09 -5.75
CA ASP A 6 -3.62 -16.31 -7.04
C ASP A 6 -3.52 -17.78 -7.43
N ALA A 7 -4.65 -18.45 -7.57
CA ALA A 7 -4.71 -19.87 -7.90
C ALA A 7 -4.04 -20.15 -9.25
N GLY A 8 -3.07 -21.08 -9.27
CA GLY A 8 -2.23 -21.38 -10.43
C GLY A 8 -1.20 -20.29 -10.75
N GLY A 9 -1.13 -19.23 -9.95
CA GLY A 9 -0.13 -18.16 -10.07
C GLY A 9 1.28 -18.60 -9.61
N PRO A 10 2.28 -17.72 -9.76
CA PRO A 10 3.66 -18.02 -9.34
C PRO A 10 3.78 -18.46 -7.88
N ALA A 11 3.21 -17.70 -6.96
CA ALA A 11 3.23 -17.98 -5.53
C ALA A 11 2.57 -19.32 -5.18
N ASP A 12 1.40 -19.62 -5.77
CA ASP A 12 0.68 -20.88 -5.55
C ASP A 12 1.52 -22.08 -6.02
N ARG A 13 2.11 -22.00 -7.22
CA ARG A 13 2.99 -23.05 -7.75
C ARG A 13 4.24 -23.28 -6.91
N SER A 14 4.72 -22.25 -6.24
CA SER A 14 5.87 -22.31 -5.34
C SER A 14 5.51 -22.73 -3.91
N GLY A 15 4.24 -22.94 -3.61
CA GLY A 15 3.76 -23.40 -2.31
C GLY A 15 3.60 -22.30 -1.25
N LEU A 16 3.53 -21.04 -1.66
CA LEU A 16 3.07 -19.94 -0.78
C LEU A 16 1.58 -20.12 -0.47
N LEU A 17 1.19 -19.85 0.78
CA LEU A 17 -0.16 -20.01 1.25
C LEU A 17 -0.71 -18.69 1.81
N VAL A 18 -2.03 -18.59 1.82
CA VAL A 18 -2.71 -17.52 2.57
C VAL A 18 -2.37 -17.66 4.05
N GLY A 19 -1.96 -16.57 4.68
CA GLY A 19 -1.53 -16.54 6.08
C GLY A 19 0.00 -16.48 6.25
N ASP A 20 0.79 -16.81 5.25
CA ASP A 20 2.25 -16.68 5.32
C ASP A 20 2.66 -15.23 5.60
N ALA A 21 3.52 -15.03 6.58
CA ALA A 21 4.09 -13.73 6.86
C ALA A 21 5.40 -13.58 6.09
N VAL A 22 5.40 -12.78 5.01
CA VAL A 22 6.63 -12.48 4.25
C VAL A 22 7.52 -11.58 5.12
N THR A 23 8.75 -12.03 5.38
CA THR A 23 9.74 -11.35 6.23
C THR A 23 10.87 -10.73 5.43
N ALA A 24 11.26 -11.33 4.29
CA ALA A 24 12.22 -10.74 3.37
C ALA A 24 11.96 -11.19 1.92
N VAL A 25 12.50 -10.46 0.94
CA VAL A 25 12.55 -10.81 -0.48
C VAL A 25 13.97 -10.57 -0.97
N ASN A 26 14.64 -11.61 -1.50
CA ASN A 26 16.07 -11.60 -1.87
C ASN A 26 16.97 -11.04 -0.75
N GLY A 27 16.67 -11.40 0.51
CA GLY A 27 17.38 -10.91 1.70
C GLY A 27 17.06 -9.48 2.10
N GLU A 28 16.24 -8.73 1.34
CA GLU A 28 15.78 -7.39 1.72
C GLU A 28 14.57 -7.50 2.66
N PRO A 29 14.65 -6.96 3.89
CA PRO A 29 13.59 -7.07 4.88
C PRO A 29 12.29 -6.41 4.43
N VAL A 30 11.16 -7.09 4.63
CA VAL A 30 9.80 -6.60 4.36
C VAL A 30 9.15 -6.16 5.68
N GLN A 31 8.91 -4.87 5.84
CA GLN A 31 8.21 -4.30 7.00
C GLN A 31 6.76 -3.92 6.64
N LEU A 32 6.55 -3.43 5.44
CA LEU A 32 5.25 -3.06 4.89
C LEU A 32 4.93 -3.91 3.67
N SER A 33 3.66 -4.15 3.41
CA SER A 33 3.25 -4.90 2.21
C SER A 33 3.73 -4.28 0.89
N GLY A 34 3.92 -2.96 0.87
CA GLY A 34 4.46 -2.24 -0.29
C GLY A 34 5.92 -2.53 -0.60
N ASP A 35 6.73 -2.92 0.39
CA ASP A 35 8.16 -3.20 0.22
C ASP A 35 8.39 -4.34 -0.77
N ILE A 36 7.50 -5.34 -0.79
CA ILE A 36 7.54 -6.44 -1.75
C ILE A 36 7.50 -5.90 -3.18
N GLY A 37 6.57 -4.96 -3.46
CA GLY A 37 6.44 -4.34 -4.77
C GLY A 37 7.65 -3.51 -5.19
N VAL A 38 8.35 -2.90 -4.23
CA VAL A 38 9.60 -2.15 -4.48
C VAL A 38 10.69 -3.10 -4.93
N VAL A 39 10.92 -4.20 -4.21
CA VAL A 39 11.98 -5.17 -4.54
C VAL A 39 11.74 -5.83 -5.89
N ILE A 40 10.50 -6.27 -6.19
CA ILE A 40 10.21 -6.96 -7.45
C ILE A 40 10.03 -6.00 -8.64
N GLY A 41 9.85 -4.70 -8.39
CA GLY A 41 9.60 -3.70 -9.42
C GLY A 41 10.77 -3.51 -10.39
N ASP A 42 12.00 -3.78 -9.95
CA ASP A 42 13.23 -3.70 -10.75
C ASP A 42 13.57 -5.03 -11.47
N LEU A 43 12.76 -6.08 -11.24
CA LEU A 43 12.96 -7.41 -11.81
C LEU A 43 12.05 -7.64 -13.00
N SER A 44 12.44 -8.60 -13.85
CA SER A 44 11.72 -8.98 -15.06
C SER A 44 10.86 -10.24 -14.85
N PRO A 45 9.77 -10.38 -15.59
CA PRO A 45 9.07 -11.68 -15.67
C PRO A 45 10.02 -12.79 -16.10
N GLY A 46 9.99 -13.94 -15.41
CA GLY A 46 10.91 -15.06 -15.58
C GLY A 46 12.10 -15.05 -14.61
N ASP A 47 12.37 -13.95 -13.93
CA ASP A 47 13.35 -13.92 -12.85
C ASP A 47 12.82 -14.72 -11.65
N THR A 48 13.72 -15.37 -10.90
CA THR A 48 13.40 -16.08 -9.66
C THR A 48 13.77 -15.20 -8.47
N VAL A 49 12.88 -15.12 -7.50
CA VAL A 49 13.11 -14.45 -6.22
C VAL A 49 13.03 -15.44 -5.07
N GLU A 50 13.91 -15.25 -4.10
CA GLU A 50 13.84 -15.92 -2.82
C GLU A 50 12.93 -15.14 -1.88
N ILE A 51 11.89 -15.80 -1.35
CA ILE A 51 10.95 -15.20 -0.40
C ILE A 51 11.11 -15.93 0.94
N GLU A 52 11.55 -15.17 1.95
CA GLU A 52 11.55 -15.64 3.33
C GLU A 52 10.19 -15.39 3.94
N ILE A 53 9.63 -16.43 4.56
CA ILE A 53 8.32 -16.37 5.23
C ILE A 53 8.39 -16.97 6.62
N GLU A 54 7.43 -16.60 7.45
CA GLU A 54 7.10 -17.29 8.69
C GLU A 54 5.71 -17.92 8.52
N ARG A 55 5.62 -19.24 8.71
CA ARG A 55 4.39 -20.02 8.67
C ARG A 55 4.24 -20.76 9.99
N ASP A 56 3.14 -20.54 10.71
CA ASP A 56 2.87 -21.14 12.02
C ASP A 56 4.01 -20.94 13.05
N GLY A 57 4.75 -19.82 12.94
CA GLY A 57 5.91 -19.49 13.77
C GLY A 57 7.23 -20.10 13.33
N GLU A 58 7.26 -20.86 12.22
CA GLU A 58 8.47 -21.48 11.68
C GLU A 58 8.96 -20.70 10.46
N PRO A 59 10.25 -20.34 10.41
CA PRO A 59 10.84 -19.67 9.25
C PRO A 59 11.01 -20.66 8.08
N MET A 60 10.70 -20.21 6.88
CA MET A 60 10.85 -20.98 5.63
C MET A 60 11.30 -20.05 4.51
N THR A 61 11.95 -20.64 3.51
CA THR A 61 12.31 -19.94 2.27
C THR A 61 11.65 -20.63 1.08
N VAL A 62 11.08 -19.83 0.19
CA VAL A 62 10.38 -20.29 -1.01
C VAL A 62 10.93 -19.54 -2.22
N GLU A 63 11.31 -20.26 -3.27
CA GLU A 63 11.70 -19.68 -4.55
C GLU A 63 10.47 -19.50 -5.45
N VAL A 64 10.28 -18.27 -5.97
CA VAL A 64 9.15 -17.93 -6.84
C VAL A 64 9.65 -17.36 -8.16
N GLU A 65 9.29 -18.00 -9.27
CA GLU A 65 9.50 -17.47 -10.61
C GLU A 65 8.43 -16.41 -10.92
N LEU A 66 8.85 -15.17 -11.16
CA LEU A 66 7.98 -14.04 -11.40
C LEU A 66 7.26 -14.12 -12.76
N THR A 67 6.09 -13.54 -12.85
CA THR A 67 5.32 -13.47 -14.10
C THR A 67 4.93 -12.03 -14.45
N ALA A 68 4.53 -11.79 -15.70
CA ALA A 68 3.96 -10.52 -16.10
C ALA A 68 2.49 -10.41 -15.69
N SER A 69 2.01 -9.18 -15.42
CA SER A 69 0.58 -8.88 -15.39
C SER A 69 -0.06 -9.12 -16.78
N GLU A 70 -1.38 -9.26 -16.84
CA GLU A 70 -2.10 -9.51 -18.11
C GLU A 70 -1.81 -8.45 -19.18
N ASP A 71 -1.63 -7.20 -18.77
CA ASP A 71 -1.28 -6.08 -19.65
C ASP A 71 0.24 -5.92 -19.88
N GLY A 72 1.06 -6.79 -19.31
CA GLY A 72 2.52 -6.78 -19.40
C GLY A 72 3.20 -5.59 -18.71
N SER A 73 2.46 -4.77 -17.98
CA SER A 73 3.00 -3.51 -17.40
C SER A 73 3.74 -3.70 -16.09
N ARG A 74 3.58 -4.85 -15.42
CA ARG A 74 4.16 -5.11 -14.08
C ARG A 74 4.64 -6.53 -13.96
N THR A 75 5.63 -6.71 -13.10
CA THR A 75 6.11 -8.01 -12.63
C THR A 75 5.35 -8.41 -11.37
N LEU A 76 4.90 -9.66 -11.29
CA LEU A 76 4.03 -10.16 -10.24
C LEU A 76 4.58 -11.42 -9.57
N ILE A 77 4.38 -11.52 -8.26
CA ILE A 77 4.53 -12.75 -7.47
C ILE A 77 3.23 -13.59 -7.48
N GLY A 78 2.07 -12.93 -7.63
CA GLY A 78 0.76 -13.58 -7.55
C GLY A 78 0.24 -13.71 -6.11
N ILE A 79 0.49 -12.70 -5.28
CA ILE A 79 -0.11 -12.55 -3.94
C ILE A 79 -0.76 -11.18 -3.77
N LEU A 80 -1.77 -11.13 -2.92
CA LEU A 80 -2.21 -9.89 -2.30
C LEU A 80 -1.63 -9.86 -0.89
N ALA A 81 -0.78 -8.87 -0.61
CA ALA A 81 -0.14 -8.72 0.67
C ALA A 81 -0.79 -7.62 1.52
N GLN A 82 -0.87 -7.86 2.81
CA GLN A 82 -1.25 -6.86 3.81
C GLN A 82 -0.14 -6.73 4.84
N THR A 83 0.04 -5.52 5.39
CA THR A 83 0.94 -5.34 6.53
C THR A 83 0.34 -6.03 7.75
N ALA A 84 1.05 -7.02 8.30
CA ALA A 84 0.67 -7.69 9.53
C ALA A 84 1.14 -6.88 10.74
N ASN A 85 0.32 -6.81 11.79
CA ASN A 85 0.66 -6.15 13.04
C ASN A 85 1.26 -4.73 12.85
N PRO A 86 0.51 -3.79 12.28
CA PRO A 86 0.99 -2.43 12.12
C PRO A 86 1.39 -1.88 13.50
N ARG A 87 2.50 -1.13 13.56
CA ARG A 87 3.01 -0.53 14.80
C ARG A 87 1.94 0.25 15.56
N TYR A 88 1.00 0.82 14.82
CA TYR A 88 -0.17 1.51 15.35
C TYR A 88 -1.44 0.93 14.71
N PRO A 89 -2.37 0.38 15.50
CA PRO A 89 -3.66 -0.06 14.97
C PRO A 89 -4.48 1.17 14.59
N ILE A 90 -4.65 1.40 13.29
CA ILE A 90 -5.40 2.53 12.76
C ILE A 90 -6.64 2.00 12.06
N SER A 91 -7.82 2.52 12.46
CA SER A 91 -9.09 2.26 11.78
C SER A 91 -9.60 3.56 11.16
N ILE A 92 -9.94 3.53 9.87
CA ILE A 92 -10.49 4.68 9.16
C ILE A 92 -11.90 4.30 8.69
N GLU A 93 -12.91 5.01 9.20
CA GLU A 93 -14.27 4.85 8.74
C GLU A 93 -14.53 5.77 7.53
N THR A 94 -14.82 5.16 6.37
CA THR A 94 -14.96 5.88 5.09
C THR A 94 -16.34 5.70 4.47
N SER A 95 -17.41 5.72 5.25
CA SER A 95 -18.76 5.32 4.86
C SER A 95 -19.28 5.95 3.55
N ASN A 96 -18.78 7.11 3.14
CA ASN A 96 -19.20 7.81 1.91
C ASN A 96 -18.03 8.29 1.02
N VAL A 97 -16.80 7.86 1.31
CA VAL A 97 -15.61 8.25 0.54
C VAL A 97 -15.10 7.04 -0.23
N GLY A 98 -15.26 7.07 -1.54
CA GLY A 98 -14.78 6.02 -2.44
C GLY A 98 -13.57 6.47 -3.26
N GLY A 99 -12.73 5.51 -3.61
CA GLY A 99 -11.57 5.71 -4.46
C GLY A 99 -10.33 6.25 -3.73
N PRO A 100 -9.15 6.20 -4.38
CA PRO A 100 -7.85 6.45 -3.75
C PRO A 100 -7.53 7.94 -3.54
N SER A 101 -8.37 8.86 -4.02
CA SER A 101 -8.07 10.31 -4.04
C SER A 101 -8.15 11.00 -2.68
N ALA A 102 -8.55 10.31 -1.63
CA ALA A 102 -8.53 10.79 -0.24
C ALA A 102 -7.27 10.33 0.52
N GLY A 103 -6.45 9.46 -0.07
CA GLY A 103 -5.31 8.84 0.60
C GLY A 103 -4.34 9.82 1.25
N MET A 104 -3.98 10.90 0.54
CA MET A 104 -3.14 11.96 1.08
C MET A 104 -3.74 12.57 2.36
N MET A 105 -5.03 12.89 2.34
CA MET A 105 -5.68 13.51 3.50
C MET A 105 -5.78 12.57 4.69
N TYR A 106 -6.05 11.26 4.45
CA TYR A 106 -6.00 10.27 5.52
C TYR A 106 -4.61 10.15 6.14
N THR A 107 -3.56 10.16 5.31
CA THR A 107 -2.18 10.13 5.80
C THR A 107 -1.87 11.35 6.65
N LEU A 108 -2.22 12.56 6.20
CA LEU A 108 -2.01 13.78 6.97
C LEU A 108 -2.80 13.78 8.28
N ALA A 109 -4.04 13.31 8.29
CA ALA A 109 -4.84 13.19 9.50
C ALA A 109 -4.25 12.19 10.51
N ILE A 110 -3.72 11.07 10.03
CA ILE A 110 -3.01 10.10 10.87
C ILE A 110 -1.73 10.72 11.43
N MET A 111 -0.96 11.43 10.61
CA MET A 111 0.25 12.11 11.06
C MET A 111 -0.06 13.15 12.13
N ASP A 112 -1.13 13.94 11.96
CA ASP A 112 -1.59 14.93 12.94
C ASP A 112 -1.92 14.28 14.30
N LEU A 113 -2.50 13.07 14.29
CA LEU A 113 -2.78 12.32 15.51
C LEU A 113 -1.53 11.71 16.18
N LEU A 114 -0.45 11.51 15.44
CA LEU A 114 0.76 10.83 15.92
C LEU A 114 1.89 11.80 16.32
N VAL A 115 1.81 13.06 15.94
CA VAL A 115 2.80 14.08 16.28
C VAL A 115 2.27 15.02 17.35
N ASP A 116 3.16 15.59 18.16
CA ASP A 116 2.80 16.62 19.09
C ASP A 116 2.51 17.94 18.36
N GLY A 117 1.30 18.46 18.54
CA GLY A 117 0.87 19.73 17.96
C GLY A 117 -0.34 19.59 17.03
N ASP A 118 -0.60 20.61 16.24
CA ASP A 118 -1.67 20.69 15.26
C ASP A 118 -1.06 21.10 13.91
N LEU A 119 -0.99 20.16 12.96
CA LEU A 119 -0.44 20.39 11.62
C LEU A 119 -1.27 21.43 10.85
N ALA A 120 -2.57 21.48 11.10
CA ALA A 120 -3.49 22.42 10.48
C ALA A 120 -3.40 23.83 11.10
N LYS A 121 -2.79 23.97 12.29
CA LYS A 121 -2.68 25.23 13.04
C LYS A 121 -4.01 25.96 13.22
N GLY A 122 -5.06 25.19 13.54
CA GLY A 122 -6.41 25.69 13.72
C GLY A 122 -7.15 26.03 12.43
N ASN A 123 -6.60 25.77 11.24
CA ASN A 123 -7.29 25.99 9.98
C ASN A 123 -8.15 24.79 9.60
N LEU A 124 -9.26 25.03 8.92
CA LEU A 124 -10.01 24.00 8.23
C LEU A 124 -9.30 23.70 6.89
N VAL A 125 -8.67 22.53 6.80
CA VAL A 125 -7.92 22.09 5.63
C VAL A 125 -8.73 21.07 4.84
N ALA A 126 -8.93 21.34 3.56
CA ALA A 126 -9.43 20.37 2.61
C ALA A 126 -8.29 19.90 1.72
N GLY A 127 -8.41 18.72 1.12
CA GLY A 127 -7.41 18.27 0.17
C GLY A 127 -7.81 17.04 -0.61
N THR A 128 -7.04 16.74 -1.64
CA THR A 128 -7.22 15.57 -2.47
C THR A 128 -5.91 15.16 -3.11
N GLY A 129 -5.63 13.90 -3.11
CA GLY A 129 -4.42 13.28 -3.66
C GLY A 129 -4.44 11.78 -3.39
N THR A 130 -3.95 11.00 -4.32
CA THR A 130 -3.56 9.62 -4.01
C THR A 130 -2.25 9.66 -3.24
N ILE A 131 -1.90 8.59 -2.52
CA ILE A 131 -0.60 8.47 -1.88
C ILE A 131 -0.05 7.06 -2.10
N ARG A 132 1.25 6.98 -2.30
CA ARG A 132 2.00 5.73 -2.37
C ARG A 132 2.74 5.47 -1.07
N ALA A 133 3.24 4.25 -0.90
CA ALA A 133 4.01 3.86 0.29
C ALA A 133 5.31 4.68 0.46
N ASP A 134 5.89 5.16 -0.63
CA ASP A 134 7.07 6.05 -0.64
C ASP A 134 6.74 7.52 -0.29
N GLY A 135 5.48 7.83 0.01
CA GLY A 135 5.02 9.19 0.29
C GLY A 135 4.71 10.04 -0.94
N THR A 136 4.89 9.52 -2.15
CA THR A 136 4.59 10.25 -3.38
C THR A 136 3.09 10.48 -3.52
N VAL A 137 2.70 11.74 -3.68
CA VAL A 137 1.32 12.14 -3.98
C VAL A 137 1.09 12.10 -5.47
N GLY A 138 0.01 11.42 -5.88
CA GLY A 138 -0.33 11.26 -7.29
C GLY A 138 -1.56 12.06 -7.71
N ASN A 139 -1.73 12.17 -9.02
CA ASN A 139 -2.79 12.93 -9.66
C ASN A 139 -4.18 12.37 -9.39
N ILE A 140 -5.17 13.26 -9.43
CA ILE A 140 -6.59 12.93 -9.23
C ILE A 140 -7.47 13.61 -10.29
N GLY A 141 -8.67 13.07 -10.48
CA GLY A 141 -9.69 13.70 -11.30
C GLY A 141 -10.60 14.64 -10.51
N GLY A 142 -11.31 15.51 -11.23
CA GLY A 142 -12.36 16.35 -10.65
C GLY A 142 -11.86 17.47 -9.73
N VAL A 143 -10.67 18.01 -9.93
CA VAL A 143 -10.07 19.05 -9.08
C VAL A 143 -11.00 20.28 -8.94
N ARG A 144 -11.58 20.77 -10.06
CA ARG A 144 -12.45 21.94 -10.05
C ARG A 144 -13.65 21.77 -9.11
N GLN A 145 -14.32 20.62 -9.20
CA GLN A 145 -15.50 20.32 -8.37
C GLN A 145 -15.11 20.23 -6.89
N LYS A 146 -13.94 19.65 -6.62
CA LYS A 146 -13.41 19.51 -5.25
C LYS A 146 -13.03 20.86 -4.63
N VAL A 147 -12.44 21.76 -5.41
CA VAL A 147 -12.14 23.14 -4.94
C VAL A 147 -13.41 23.87 -4.59
N VAL A 148 -14.44 23.83 -5.45
CA VAL A 148 -15.73 24.44 -5.18
C VAL A 148 -16.38 23.87 -3.91
N ALA A 149 -16.31 22.55 -3.73
CA ALA A 149 -16.85 21.89 -2.55
C ALA A 149 -16.09 22.28 -1.26
N ALA A 150 -14.75 22.39 -1.34
CA ALA A 150 -13.91 22.82 -0.23
C ALA A 150 -14.22 24.27 0.18
N GLU A 151 -14.37 25.17 -0.79
CA GLU A 151 -14.78 26.57 -0.55
C GLU A 151 -16.16 26.63 0.11
N ALA A 152 -17.14 25.89 -0.42
CA ALA A 152 -18.49 25.82 0.15
C ALA A 152 -18.52 25.25 1.57
N ALA A 153 -17.56 24.36 1.92
CA ALA A 153 -17.38 23.84 3.27
C ALA A 153 -16.62 24.80 4.20
N GLY A 154 -16.15 25.94 3.70
CA GLY A 154 -15.42 26.94 4.48
C GLY A 154 -13.95 26.60 4.70
N ALA A 155 -13.36 25.74 3.88
CA ALA A 155 -11.94 25.41 3.98
C ALA A 155 -11.07 26.65 3.69
N GLN A 156 -10.08 26.86 4.55
CA GLN A 156 -9.14 27.99 4.47
C GLN A 156 -7.89 27.61 3.67
N VAL A 157 -7.61 26.31 3.57
CA VAL A 157 -6.49 25.75 2.81
C VAL A 157 -6.99 24.60 1.96
N MET A 158 -6.54 24.52 0.71
CA MET A 158 -6.79 23.40 -0.19
C MET A 158 -5.47 22.83 -0.69
N LEU A 159 -5.24 21.54 -0.41
CA LEU A 159 -4.09 20.76 -0.90
C LEU A 159 -4.50 19.94 -2.13
N VAL A 160 -3.73 20.02 -3.21
CA VAL A 160 -4.03 19.32 -4.49
C VAL A 160 -2.74 18.75 -5.07
#